data_26ac979451fe5bf469f3ad71e8d9865b
#
_entry.id   26ac979451fe5bf469f3ad71e8d9865b
#
_cell.length_a   1.000
_cell.length_b   1.000
_cell.length_c   1.000
_cell.angle_alpha   90.00
_cell.angle_beta   90.00
_cell.angle_gamma   90.00
#
_symmetry.space_group_name_H-M   'P 1'
#
loop_
_entity.id
_entity.type
_entity.pdbx_description
1 polymer ?
#
loop_
_entity_poly.entity_id
_entity_poly.type
_entity_poly.pdbx_seq_one_letter_code
_entity_poly.pdbx_strand_id
1 'polypeptide(L)'
;GLFAAYYLGEHSDLKVLLIEKGKGPLKRECPIKETQTCIRCKPCNILCGIGGAGLFSDGKLNYIYKLGKTDLTQFMSIPEAQALIDETETIFNRFGMDAPVYPTDMTTAREIRKKAKRYGVDLLIIKQKHLGSDRLPTYIAGMAEHIKSLGVSVHTSEEVRDIIIADGRVRGVVTNRKEYAADNVILAPGRV
;
A
#
# COMPACT_ATOMS: atom_id res chain seq x y z
N GLY A 1 3.13 -3.11 -5.41
CA GLY A 1 3.45 -4.55 -5.45
C GLY A 1 2.35 -5.43 -4.85
N LEU A 2 1.95 -5.20 -3.58
CA LEU A 2 1.01 -6.10 -2.89
C LEU A 2 -0.35 -6.22 -3.59
N PHE A 3 -0.97 -5.10 -3.99
CA PHE A 3 -2.22 -5.10 -4.75
C PHE A 3 -2.09 -5.73 -6.15
N ALA A 4 -0.97 -5.50 -6.85
CA ALA A 4 -0.74 -6.15 -8.13
C ALA A 4 -0.65 -7.67 -7.97
N ALA A 5 0.06 -8.15 -6.94
CA ALA A 5 0.16 -9.58 -6.64
C ALA A 5 -1.21 -10.17 -6.22
N TYR A 6 -2.00 -9.44 -5.45
CA TYR A 6 -3.36 -9.83 -5.10
C TYR A 6 -4.23 -9.98 -6.35
N TYR A 7 -4.25 -8.97 -7.21
CA TYR A 7 -5.09 -8.95 -8.40
C TYR A 7 -4.72 -10.07 -9.38
N LEU A 8 -3.42 -10.27 -9.61
CA LEU A 8 -2.94 -11.34 -10.48
C LEU A 8 -3.24 -12.72 -9.89
N GLY A 9 -3.12 -12.91 -8.58
CA GLY A 9 -3.45 -14.17 -7.93
C GLY A 9 -4.94 -14.50 -7.98
N GLU A 10 -5.82 -13.49 -7.84
CA GLU A 10 -7.29 -13.69 -7.87
C GLU A 10 -7.83 -13.90 -9.30
N HIS A 11 -7.19 -13.32 -10.32
CA HIS A 11 -7.78 -13.19 -11.65
C HIS A 11 -6.96 -13.82 -12.79
N SER A 12 -5.90 -14.57 -12.46
CA SER A 12 -5.10 -15.23 -13.50
C SER A 12 -4.42 -16.51 -12.98
N ASP A 13 -4.04 -17.38 -13.91
CA ASP A 13 -3.23 -18.59 -13.66
C ASP A 13 -1.72 -18.32 -13.79
N LEU A 14 -1.30 -17.07 -13.79
CA LEU A 14 0.09 -16.69 -13.94
C LEU A 14 0.91 -17.11 -12.70
N LYS A 15 2.14 -17.56 -12.95
CA LYS A 15 3.12 -17.76 -11.88
C LYS A 15 3.65 -16.41 -11.43
N VAL A 16 3.19 -15.94 -10.26
CA VAL A 16 3.53 -14.63 -9.73
C VAL A 16 4.57 -14.77 -8.61
N LEU A 17 5.63 -13.96 -8.70
CA LEU A 17 6.62 -13.79 -7.63
C LEU A 17 6.62 -12.34 -7.16
N LEU A 18 6.32 -12.11 -5.89
CA LEU A 18 6.45 -10.83 -5.21
C LEU A 18 7.78 -10.79 -4.44
N ILE A 19 8.66 -9.87 -4.80
CA ILE A 19 9.94 -9.66 -4.12
C ILE A 19 9.89 -8.35 -3.35
N GLU A 20 10.23 -8.39 -2.06
CA GLU A 20 10.26 -7.24 -1.17
C GLU A 20 11.60 -7.20 -0.40
N LYS A 21 12.32 -6.07 -0.46
CA LYS A 21 13.60 -5.91 0.22
C LYS A 21 13.49 -5.89 1.74
N GLY A 22 12.37 -5.46 2.28
CA GLY A 22 12.11 -5.43 3.72
C GLY A 22 11.48 -6.71 4.23
N LYS A 23 11.10 -6.70 5.49
CA LYS A 23 10.53 -7.84 6.21
C LYS A 23 9.01 -7.97 5.95
N GLY A 24 8.45 -9.13 6.32
CA GLY A 24 7.01 -9.34 6.42
C GLY A 24 6.36 -8.46 7.50
N PRO A 25 5.03 -8.22 7.43
CA PRO A 25 4.36 -7.18 8.23
C PRO A 25 4.58 -7.33 9.74
N LEU A 26 4.48 -8.55 10.27
CA LEU A 26 4.62 -8.84 11.71
C LEU A 26 6.07 -8.89 12.21
N LYS A 27 7.06 -8.81 11.30
CA LYS A 27 8.49 -8.85 11.64
C LYS A 27 9.16 -7.48 11.50
N ARG A 28 8.39 -6.43 11.26
CA ARG A 28 8.89 -5.07 11.06
C ARG A 28 8.85 -4.30 12.38
N GLU A 29 9.98 -4.18 13.02
CA GLU A 29 10.15 -3.43 14.26
C GLU A 29 11.21 -2.36 14.08
N CYS A 30 10.92 -1.14 14.57
CA CYS A 30 11.90 -0.06 14.61
C CYS A 30 12.63 -0.10 15.95
N PRO A 31 13.93 -0.26 15.98
CA PRO A 31 14.70 -0.33 17.23
C PRO A 31 14.78 1.00 17.99
N ILE A 32 14.23 2.09 17.45
CA ILE A 32 14.26 3.41 18.08
C ILE A 32 13.63 3.41 19.49
N LYS A 33 12.70 2.50 19.77
CA LYS A 33 12.10 2.36 21.10
C LYS A 33 13.12 1.92 22.16
N GLU A 34 14.10 1.12 21.75
CA GLU A 34 15.17 0.60 22.62
C GLU A 34 16.39 1.51 22.59
N THR A 35 16.78 1.97 21.40
CA THR A 35 17.99 2.75 21.17
C THR A 35 17.82 4.24 21.41
N GLN A 36 16.56 4.72 21.55
CA GLN A 36 16.15 6.13 21.68
C GLN A 36 16.59 7.04 20.51
N THR A 37 17.42 6.54 19.61
CA THR A 37 17.91 7.24 18.43
C THR A 37 17.80 6.37 17.20
N CYS A 38 17.64 6.98 16.03
CA CYS A 38 17.59 6.24 14.77
C CYS A 38 18.95 5.69 14.41
N ILE A 39 19.09 4.36 14.37
CA ILE A 39 20.34 3.64 14.00
C ILE A 39 20.53 3.46 12.49
N ARG A 40 19.65 4.08 11.67
CA ARG A 40 19.71 4.06 10.19
C ARG A 40 19.78 2.64 9.61
N CYS A 41 18.86 1.76 10.02
CA CYS A 41 18.75 0.38 9.52
C CYS A 41 18.73 0.33 7.98
N LYS A 42 19.36 -0.68 7.42
CA LYS A 42 19.38 -0.93 5.97
C LYS A 42 18.89 -2.36 5.67
N PRO A 43 17.67 -2.54 5.10
CA PRO A 43 16.65 -1.53 4.82
C PRO A 43 15.97 -0.98 6.08
N CYS A 44 15.39 0.22 5.98
CA CYS A 44 14.64 0.82 7.09
C CYS A 44 13.35 0.04 7.35
N ASN A 45 13.16 -0.48 8.56
CA ASN A 45 11.99 -1.28 8.91
C ASN A 45 10.66 -0.49 8.89
N ILE A 46 10.70 0.85 8.99
CA ILE A 46 9.51 1.69 8.87
C ILE A 46 9.13 1.90 7.40
N LEU A 47 10.11 2.13 6.52
CA LEU A 47 9.85 2.50 5.13
C LEU A 47 9.71 1.27 4.22
N CYS A 48 10.48 0.20 4.48
CA CYS A 48 10.57 -0.98 3.63
C CYS A 48 9.91 -2.19 4.29
N GLY A 49 9.34 -3.06 3.47
CA GLY A 49 8.65 -4.27 3.89
C GLY A 49 7.20 -4.30 3.42
N ILE A 50 6.59 -5.48 3.47
CA ILE A 50 5.19 -5.66 3.06
C ILE A 50 4.29 -4.72 3.87
N GLY A 51 3.42 -3.99 3.17
CA GLY A 51 2.57 -2.93 3.72
C GLY A 51 3.17 -1.52 3.63
N GLY A 52 4.44 -1.39 3.21
CA GLY A 52 5.10 -0.11 3.00
C GLY A 52 5.18 0.77 4.25
N ALA A 53 5.40 2.06 4.09
CA ALA A 53 5.44 3.03 5.19
C ALA A 53 4.06 3.22 5.86
N GLY A 54 2.97 2.95 5.15
CA GLY A 54 1.60 3.04 5.66
C GLY A 54 1.34 2.17 6.88
N LEU A 55 2.10 1.08 7.05
CA LEU A 55 1.97 0.18 8.21
C LEU A 55 2.29 0.86 9.56
N PHE A 56 3.06 1.95 9.54
CA PHE A 56 3.45 2.73 10.71
C PHE A 56 2.77 4.12 10.74
N SER A 57 1.69 4.28 9.98
CA SER A 57 0.87 5.49 9.99
C SER A 57 -0.08 5.52 11.20
N ASP A 58 -0.89 6.56 11.29
CA ASP A 58 -1.96 6.68 12.29
C ASP A 58 -3.19 5.80 12.03
N GLY A 59 -3.15 4.97 10.98
CA GLY A 59 -4.21 4.03 10.65
C GLY A 59 -5.44 4.66 10.00
N LYS A 60 -5.31 5.84 9.43
CA LYS A 60 -6.37 6.50 8.67
C LYS A 60 -6.31 6.10 7.20
N LEU A 61 -7.40 5.57 6.69
CA LEU A 61 -7.61 5.33 5.27
C LEU A 61 -8.45 6.45 4.67
N ASN A 62 -7.88 7.20 3.74
CA ASN A 62 -8.53 8.30 3.06
C ASN A 62 -8.98 7.86 1.67
N TYR A 63 -10.30 7.81 1.44
CA TYR A 63 -10.91 7.36 0.19
C TYR A 63 -11.22 8.56 -0.71
N ILE A 64 -10.19 9.10 -1.33
CA ILE A 64 -10.28 10.25 -2.23
C ILE A 64 -9.20 10.18 -3.31
N TYR A 65 -9.55 10.55 -4.53
CA TYR A 65 -8.65 10.51 -5.69
C TYR A 65 -7.58 11.62 -5.70
N LYS A 66 -7.78 12.68 -4.89
CA LYS A 66 -6.82 13.80 -4.79
C LYS A 66 -6.63 14.23 -3.35
N LEU A 67 -5.39 14.13 -2.84
CA LEU A 67 -5.02 14.57 -1.51
C LEU A 67 -3.56 15.04 -1.50
N GLY A 68 -3.35 16.30 -1.16
CA GLY A 68 -2.02 16.92 -1.22
C GLY A 68 -1.45 16.89 -2.64
N LYS A 69 -0.27 16.30 -2.79
CA LYS A 69 0.39 16.13 -4.10
C LYS A 69 -0.01 14.86 -4.85
N THR A 70 -0.77 13.97 -4.22
CA THR A 70 -1.30 12.77 -4.87
C THR A 70 -2.58 13.15 -5.62
N ASP A 71 -2.60 12.93 -6.92
CA ASP A 71 -3.70 13.27 -7.80
C ASP A 71 -3.81 12.19 -8.89
N LEU A 72 -4.80 11.32 -8.77
CA LEU A 72 -5.03 10.23 -9.72
C LEU A 72 -5.59 10.72 -11.05
N THR A 73 -6.14 11.95 -11.08
CA THR A 73 -6.68 12.52 -12.33
C THR A 73 -5.61 12.85 -13.37
N GLN A 74 -4.34 12.78 -13.00
CA GLN A 74 -3.22 12.84 -13.94
C GLN A 74 -3.11 11.60 -14.84
N PHE A 75 -3.75 10.49 -14.46
CA PHE A 75 -3.63 9.19 -15.14
C PHE A 75 -4.96 8.65 -15.65
N MET A 76 -6.09 9.11 -15.09
CA MET A 76 -7.42 8.58 -15.38
C MET A 76 -8.51 9.61 -15.08
N SER A 77 -9.73 9.36 -15.55
CA SER A 77 -10.90 10.21 -15.22
C SER A 77 -11.30 10.08 -13.74
N ILE A 78 -12.03 11.08 -13.23
CA ILE A 78 -12.55 11.06 -11.84
C ILE A 78 -13.40 9.81 -11.54
N PRO A 79 -14.35 9.40 -12.43
CA PRO A 79 -15.13 8.18 -12.18
C PRO A 79 -14.27 6.93 -12.10
N GLU A 80 -13.29 6.78 -12.97
CA GLU A 80 -12.36 5.63 -12.93
C GLU A 80 -11.53 5.62 -11.64
N ALA A 81 -10.98 6.78 -11.25
CA ALA A 81 -10.23 6.92 -10.02
C ALA A 81 -11.08 6.57 -8.79
N GLN A 82 -12.34 7.01 -8.76
CA GLN A 82 -13.25 6.70 -7.66
C GLN A 82 -13.61 5.21 -7.63
N ALA A 83 -13.85 4.59 -8.78
CA ALA A 83 -14.12 3.16 -8.87
C ALA A 83 -12.96 2.31 -8.30
N LEU A 84 -11.70 2.65 -8.63
CA LEU A 84 -10.53 1.97 -8.07
C LEU A 84 -10.36 2.17 -6.55
N ILE A 85 -10.74 3.35 -6.05
CA ILE A 85 -10.74 3.63 -4.60
C ILE A 85 -11.78 2.79 -3.89
N ASP A 86 -12.99 2.69 -4.44
CA ASP A 86 -14.08 1.90 -3.87
C ASP A 86 -13.77 0.39 -3.92
N GLU A 87 -13.12 -0.07 -4.99
CA GLU A 87 -12.60 -1.44 -5.07
C GLU A 87 -11.51 -1.69 -4.02
N THR A 88 -10.58 -0.75 -3.85
CA THR A 88 -9.54 -0.83 -2.81
C THR A 88 -10.16 -0.93 -1.41
N GLU A 89 -11.20 -0.16 -1.11
CA GLU A 89 -11.96 -0.26 0.13
C GLU A 89 -12.57 -1.65 0.31
N THR A 90 -13.20 -2.16 -0.76
CA THR A 90 -13.82 -3.49 -0.76
C THR A 90 -12.79 -4.59 -0.45
N ILE A 91 -11.62 -4.51 -1.07
CA ILE A 91 -10.50 -5.44 -0.81
C ILE A 91 -10.04 -5.32 0.65
N PHE A 92 -9.82 -4.12 1.16
CA PHE A 92 -9.40 -3.91 2.54
C PHE A 92 -10.41 -4.44 3.56
N ASN A 93 -11.71 -4.27 3.30
CA ASN A 93 -12.77 -4.79 4.17
C ASN A 93 -12.72 -6.32 4.30
N ARG A 94 -12.36 -7.05 3.23
CA ARG A 94 -12.18 -8.52 3.27
C ARG A 94 -11.12 -8.96 4.27
N PHE A 95 -10.15 -8.11 4.55
CA PHE A 95 -9.06 -8.38 5.50
C PHE A 95 -9.26 -7.73 6.86
N GLY A 96 -10.51 -7.33 7.18
CA GLY A 96 -10.88 -6.81 8.50
C GLY A 96 -10.65 -5.31 8.67
N MET A 97 -10.30 -4.59 7.60
CA MET A 97 -10.19 -3.12 7.66
C MET A 97 -11.56 -2.43 7.54
N ASP A 98 -12.59 -3.09 8.08
CA ASP A 98 -13.95 -2.58 8.12
C ASP A 98 -14.18 -1.83 9.43
N ALA A 99 -14.09 -0.52 9.35
CA ALA A 99 -14.32 0.42 10.46
C ALA A 99 -15.40 1.43 10.05
N PRO A 100 -16.02 2.13 11.01
CA PRO A 100 -16.98 3.18 10.71
C PRO A 100 -16.42 4.24 9.75
N VAL A 101 -17.24 4.63 8.79
CA VAL A 101 -16.89 5.69 7.83
C VAL A 101 -17.16 7.06 8.44
N TYR A 102 -16.21 7.97 8.29
CA TYR A 102 -16.35 9.37 8.67
C TYR A 102 -16.29 10.26 7.41
N PRO A 103 -16.99 11.41 7.44
CA PRO A 103 -17.97 11.80 8.46
C PRO A 103 -19.20 10.91 8.44
N THR A 104 -19.75 10.58 9.62
CA THR A 104 -20.98 9.80 9.78
C THR A 104 -22.22 10.61 9.37
N ASP A 105 -22.17 11.94 9.49
CA ASP A 105 -23.19 12.88 9.08
C ASP A 105 -22.63 13.88 8.06
N MET A 106 -23.00 13.67 6.81
CA MET A 106 -22.59 14.53 5.71
C MET A 106 -23.28 15.90 5.73
N THR A 107 -24.44 16.02 6.36
CA THR A 107 -25.16 17.30 6.47
C THR A 107 -24.38 18.23 7.40
N THR A 108 -24.10 17.78 8.60
CA THR A 108 -23.26 18.50 9.57
C THR A 108 -21.88 18.82 8.99
N ALA A 109 -21.25 17.88 8.29
CA ALA A 109 -19.94 18.12 7.67
C ALA A 109 -19.98 19.26 6.64
N ARG A 110 -21.03 19.31 5.80
CA ARG A 110 -21.24 20.40 4.83
C ARG A 110 -21.51 21.75 5.50
N GLU A 111 -22.26 21.75 6.59
CA GLU A 111 -22.51 22.96 7.38
C GLU A 111 -21.22 23.52 8.01
N ILE A 112 -20.40 22.65 8.59
CA ILE A 112 -19.10 23.01 9.13
C ILE A 112 -18.20 23.60 8.04
N ARG A 113 -18.14 22.95 6.86
CA ARG A 113 -17.41 23.47 5.70
C ARG A 113 -17.90 24.85 5.27
N LYS A 114 -19.24 25.05 5.19
CA LYS A 114 -19.84 26.34 4.84
C LYS A 114 -19.50 27.43 5.88
N LYS A 115 -19.51 27.07 7.17
CA LYS A 115 -19.11 27.95 8.27
C LYS A 115 -17.64 28.35 8.17
N ALA A 116 -16.74 27.39 7.99
CA ALA A 116 -15.31 27.62 7.87
C ALA A 116 -14.97 28.55 6.69
N LYS A 117 -15.66 28.36 5.55
CA LYS A 117 -15.47 29.21 4.36
C LYS A 117 -15.76 30.68 4.59
N ARG A 118 -16.70 31.02 5.51
CA ARG A 118 -16.99 32.42 5.88
C ARG A 118 -15.80 33.10 6.59
N TYR A 119 -14.90 32.29 7.16
CA TYR A 119 -13.69 32.76 7.85
C TYR A 119 -12.43 32.55 7.01
N GLY A 120 -12.58 32.32 5.69
CA GLY A 120 -11.44 32.14 4.79
C GLY A 120 -10.77 30.76 4.88
N VAL A 121 -11.37 29.79 5.57
CA VAL A 121 -10.84 28.42 5.70
C VAL A 121 -11.57 27.51 4.75
N ASP A 122 -10.81 26.82 3.88
CA ASP A 122 -11.36 25.79 2.99
C ASP A 122 -11.16 24.41 3.61
N LEU A 123 -12.29 23.73 3.93
CA LEU A 123 -12.29 22.37 4.49
C LEU A 123 -12.59 21.35 3.42
N LEU A 124 -11.71 20.39 3.26
CA LEU A 124 -11.92 19.23 2.41
C LEU A 124 -12.65 18.14 3.20
N ILE A 125 -13.86 17.77 2.74
CA ILE A 125 -14.60 16.63 3.30
C ILE A 125 -14.11 15.36 2.61
N ILE A 126 -13.54 14.44 3.39
CA ILE A 126 -12.97 13.19 2.89
C ILE A 126 -13.69 12.01 3.53
N LYS A 127 -14.13 11.04 2.73
CA LYS A 127 -14.53 9.72 3.23
C LYS A 127 -13.31 9.05 3.86
N GLN A 128 -13.38 8.73 5.14
CA GLN A 128 -12.24 8.23 5.90
C GLN A 128 -12.67 7.10 6.82
N LYS A 129 -11.80 6.09 7.00
CA LYS A 129 -11.87 5.10 8.08
C LYS A 129 -10.67 5.25 9.00
N HIS A 130 -10.86 5.02 10.28
CA HIS A 130 -9.78 5.04 11.27
C HIS A 130 -9.65 3.66 11.91
N LEU A 131 -8.61 2.93 11.54
CA LEU A 131 -8.38 1.54 11.95
C LEU A 131 -7.59 1.40 13.24
N GLY A 132 -6.87 2.45 13.64
CA GLY A 132 -5.84 2.38 14.66
C GLY A 132 -4.51 1.86 14.11
N SER A 133 -3.42 2.37 14.64
CA SER A 133 -2.07 2.04 14.15
C SER A 133 -1.59 0.63 14.55
N ASP A 134 -2.12 0.08 15.63
CA ASP A 134 -1.74 -1.20 16.22
C ASP A 134 -2.25 -2.41 15.43
N ARG A 135 -3.36 -2.27 14.71
CA ARG A 135 -3.99 -3.37 13.96
C ARG A 135 -3.52 -3.52 12.51
N LEU A 136 -2.94 -2.48 11.92
CA LEU A 136 -2.50 -2.49 10.53
C LEU A 136 -1.58 -3.66 10.18
N PRO A 137 -0.58 -4.04 11.01
CA PRO A 137 0.27 -5.20 10.72
C PRO A 137 -0.51 -6.50 10.57
N THR A 138 -1.52 -6.73 11.41
CA THR A 138 -2.36 -7.94 11.37
C THR A 138 -3.21 -8.00 10.10
N TYR A 139 -3.84 -6.90 9.71
CA TYR A 139 -4.64 -6.85 8.49
C TYR A 139 -3.80 -7.11 7.23
N ILE A 140 -2.65 -6.47 7.14
CA ILE A 140 -1.73 -6.67 6.00
C ILE A 140 -1.10 -8.06 6.01
N ALA A 141 -0.88 -8.66 7.19
CA ALA A 141 -0.46 -10.05 7.28
C ALA A 141 -1.53 -11.00 6.73
N GLY A 142 -2.80 -10.80 7.09
CA GLY A 142 -3.92 -11.56 6.52
C GLY A 142 -3.97 -11.47 4.99
N MET A 143 -3.81 -10.27 4.42
CA MET A 143 -3.73 -10.09 2.98
C MET A 143 -2.53 -10.82 2.37
N ALA A 144 -1.36 -10.77 2.99
CA ALA A 144 -0.16 -11.44 2.49
C ALA A 144 -0.31 -12.98 2.53
N GLU A 145 -0.92 -13.54 3.56
CA GLU A 145 -1.18 -14.99 3.63
C GLU A 145 -2.23 -15.41 2.60
N HIS A 146 -3.27 -14.62 2.39
CA HIS A 146 -4.25 -14.89 1.33
C HIS A 146 -3.58 -14.92 -0.05
N ILE A 147 -2.73 -13.97 -0.38
CA ILE A 147 -1.98 -13.95 -1.64
C ILE A 147 -1.15 -15.23 -1.82
N LYS A 148 -0.52 -15.71 -0.76
CA LYS A 148 0.21 -17.00 -0.80
C LYS A 148 -0.72 -18.18 -1.04
N SER A 149 -1.92 -18.19 -0.45
CA SER A 149 -2.89 -19.26 -0.67
C SER A 149 -3.40 -19.33 -2.11
N LEU A 150 -3.31 -18.23 -2.86
CA LEU A 150 -3.59 -18.16 -4.30
C LEU A 150 -2.40 -18.65 -5.17
N GLY A 151 -1.33 -19.16 -4.56
CA GLY A 151 -0.17 -19.68 -5.28
C GLY A 151 0.90 -18.62 -5.61
N VAL A 152 0.74 -17.38 -5.17
CA VAL A 152 1.76 -16.35 -5.34
C VAL A 152 2.95 -16.62 -4.41
N SER A 153 4.15 -16.70 -4.97
CA SER A 153 5.39 -16.78 -4.19
C SER A 153 5.73 -15.39 -3.62
N VAL A 154 5.96 -15.32 -2.31
CA VAL A 154 6.29 -14.06 -1.63
C VAL A 154 7.65 -14.17 -0.95
N HIS A 155 8.62 -13.42 -1.48
CA HIS A 155 9.98 -13.38 -0.96
C HIS A 155 10.21 -12.03 -0.25
N THR A 156 10.57 -12.09 1.03
CA THR A 156 10.90 -10.93 1.84
C THR A 156 12.39 -10.92 2.21
N SER A 157 12.90 -9.77 2.61
CA SER A 157 14.34 -9.57 2.87
C SER A 157 15.18 -9.96 1.66
N GLU A 158 14.68 -9.66 0.47
CA GLU A 158 15.34 -9.89 -0.80
C GLU A 158 15.24 -8.65 -1.67
N GLU A 159 16.37 -8.09 -2.06
CA GLU A 159 16.46 -6.82 -2.78
C GLU A 159 16.70 -7.06 -4.27
N VAL A 160 15.80 -6.56 -5.10
CA VAL A 160 16.05 -6.48 -6.55
C VAL A 160 17.07 -5.38 -6.80
N ARG A 161 18.14 -5.71 -7.51
CA ARG A 161 19.25 -4.81 -7.84
C ARG A 161 19.25 -4.36 -9.27
N ASP A 162 18.77 -5.23 -10.17
CA ASP A 162 18.77 -4.93 -11.60
C ASP A 162 17.66 -5.67 -12.34
N ILE A 163 17.36 -5.23 -13.55
CA ILE A 163 16.42 -5.84 -14.48
C ILE A 163 17.23 -6.45 -15.62
N ILE A 164 17.00 -7.74 -15.90
CA ILE A 164 17.62 -8.43 -17.01
C ILE A 164 16.90 -8.03 -18.30
N ILE A 165 17.62 -7.41 -19.23
CA ILE A 165 17.12 -7.02 -20.54
C ILE A 165 17.98 -7.69 -21.59
N ALA A 166 17.35 -8.41 -22.53
CA ALA A 166 17.99 -8.98 -23.71
C ALA A 166 17.10 -8.71 -24.93
N ASP A 167 17.72 -8.32 -26.05
CA ASP A 167 17.05 -8.00 -27.32
C ASP A 167 15.89 -6.98 -27.15
N GLY A 168 16.09 -5.96 -26.27
CA GLY A 168 15.11 -4.92 -26.00
C GLY A 168 13.88 -5.39 -25.20
N ARG A 169 13.91 -6.60 -24.63
CA ARG A 169 12.83 -7.18 -23.83
C ARG A 169 13.29 -7.52 -22.42
N VAL A 170 12.38 -7.37 -21.46
CA VAL A 170 12.60 -7.86 -20.10
C VAL A 170 12.69 -9.39 -20.12
N ARG A 171 13.68 -9.93 -19.40
CA ARG A 171 13.90 -11.37 -19.24
C ARG A 171 13.90 -11.82 -17.78
N GLY A 172 13.85 -10.88 -16.85
CA GLY A 172 13.86 -11.18 -15.44
C GLY A 172 14.44 -10.08 -14.57
N VAL A 173 14.85 -10.46 -13.38
CA VAL A 173 15.47 -9.57 -12.40
C VAL A 173 16.65 -10.23 -11.71
N VAL A 174 17.64 -9.42 -11.31
CA VAL A 174 18.76 -9.81 -10.46
C VAL A 174 18.48 -9.34 -9.04
N THR A 175 18.60 -10.24 -8.08
CA THR A 175 18.48 -9.90 -6.66
C THR A 175 19.83 -10.03 -5.93
N ASN A 176 19.86 -9.65 -4.66
CA ASN A 176 21.01 -9.92 -3.80
C ASN A 176 21.23 -11.42 -3.48
N ARG A 177 20.32 -12.29 -3.93
CA ARG A 177 20.41 -13.75 -3.71
C ARG A 177 20.68 -14.53 -5.00
N LYS A 178 19.89 -14.23 -6.05
CA LYS A 178 19.99 -14.93 -7.34
C LYS A 178 19.25 -14.18 -8.46
N GLU A 179 19.31 -14.70 -9.64
CA GLU A 179 18.51 -14.26 -10.78
C GLU A 179 17.18 -15.01 -10.86
N TYR A 180 16.15 -14.31 -11.32
CA TYR A 180 14.85 -14.87 -11.63
C TYR A 180 14.47 -14.52 -13.04
N ALA A 181 14.18 -15.54 -13.84
CA ALA A 181 13.62 -15.35 -15.18
C ALA A 181 12.14 -14.95 -15.07
N ALA A 182 11.72 -13.99 -15.90
CA ALA A 182 10.32 -13.54 -15.98
C ALA A 182 10.08 -12.88 -17.33
N ASP A 183 8.91 -13.13 -17.91
CA ASP A 183 8.48 -12.48 -19.16
C ASP A 183 7.97 -11.06 -18.92
N ASN A 184 7.48 -10.76 -17.71
CA ASN A 184 6.96 -9.46 -17.31
C ASN A 184 7.45 -9.09 -15.91
N VAL A 185 7.74 -7.81 -15.71
CA VAL A 185 8.14 -7.25 -14.42
C VAL A 185 7.30 -6.00 -14.11
N ILE A 186 6.63 -6.01 -12.96
CA ILE A 186 5.92 -4.85 -12.44
C ILE A 186 6.80 -4.17 -11.39
N LEU A 187 7.20 -2.94 -11.66
CA LEU A 187 8.00 -2.14 -10.73
C LEU A 187 7.09 -1.36 -9.79
N ALA A 188 7.21 -1.65 -8.50
CA ALA A 188 6.49 -0.95 -7.44
C ALA A 188 7.41 -0.62 -6.26
N PRO A 189 8.52 0.11 -6.47
CA PRO A 189 9.59 0.30 -5.48
C PRO A 189 9.21 1.20 -4.31
N GLY A 190 8.07 1.88 -4.36
CA GLY A 190 7.68 2.84 -3.35
C GLY A 190 8.44 4.17 -3.45
N ARG A 191 8.66 4.83 -2.31
CA ARG A 191 9.31 6.15 -2.23
C ARG A 191 10.72 6.09 -1.62
N VAL A 192 11.43 5.07 -1.80
CA VAL A 192 12.76 4.90 -1.15
C VAL A 192 13.87 5.08 -2.16
#